data_8a6075cccd0897cd83fdfd79fabcb4e9
#
_entry.id   8a6075cccd0897cd83fdfd79fabcb4e9
#
_cell.length_a   1.000
_cell.length_b   1.000
_cell.length_c   1.000
_cell.angle_alpha   90.00
_cell.angle_beta   90.00
_cell.angle_gamma   90.00
#
_symmetry.space_group_name_H-M   'P 1'
#
loop_
_entity.id
_entity.type
_entity.pdbx_description
1 polymer ?
#
loop_
_entity_poly.entity_id
_entity_poly.type
_entity_poly.pdbx_seq_one_letter_code
_entity_poly.pdbx_strand_id
1 'polypeptide(L)'
;RERIYPVGRLDRNTTGVLLLTNDGELATNLTHPKFLKKKIYHVTTDKNVTAADLAQIAEGITLEDGVIKAASVEYAHPTDKKQVGIEIHSGKNRIVRRIFESLGYHVVKLDRVFFAGLTKKNVKRGDWRHLTEKEVNMLRMGAYE
;
A
#
# COMPACT_ATOMS: atom_id res chain seq x y z
N ARG A 1 -2.89 -31.45 -5.34
CA ARG A 1 -2.05 -30.25 -5.15
C ARG A 1 -2.89 -28.98 -5.27
N GLU A 2 -2.81 -28.14 -4.27
CA GLU A 2 -3.58 -26.92 -4.23
C GLU A 2 -2.92 -25.82 -5.06
N ARG A 3 -3.78 -25.01 -5.70
CA ARG A 3 -3.33 -23.83 -6.42
C ARG A 3 -3.25 -22.65 -5.46
N ILE A 4 -2.19 -21.87 -5.59
CA ILE A 4 -1.98 -20.67 -4.77
C ILE A 4 -2.15 -19.43 -5.63
N TYR A 5 -2.90 -18.46 -5.13
CA TYR A 5 -3.19 -17.20 -5.80
C TYR A 5 -2.60 -16.03 -5.04
N PRO A 6 -2.01 -15.04 -5.74
CA PRO A 6 -1.71 -13.77 -5.08
C PRO A 6 -2.99 -12.98 -4.83
N VAL A 7 -3.02 -12.26 -3.71
CA VAL A 7 -4.10 -11.33 -3.42
C VAL A 7 -3.68 -9.96 -3.97
N GLY A 8 -4.19 -9.65 -5.16
CA GLY A 8 -3.80 -8.45 -5.88
C GLY A 8 -2.39 -8.54 -6.44
N ARG A 9 -1.78 -7.40 -6.68
CA ARG A 9 -0.48 -7.29 -7.31
C ARG A 9 0.33 -6.18 -6.68
N LEU A 10 1.65 -6.33 -6.76
CA LEU A 10 2.57 -5.21 -6.58
C LEU A 10 3.03 -4.77 -7.97
N ASP A 11 3.16 -3.47 -8.19
CA ASP A 11 3.69 -2.96 -9.45
C ASP A 11 5.14 -3.40 -9.64
N ARG A 12 5.60 -3.38 -10.87
CA ARG A 12 6.92 -3.88 -11.26
C ARG A 12 8.06 -3.39 -10.38
N ASN A 13 8.07 -2.11 -10.02
CA ASN A 13 9.14 -1.50 -9.23
C ASN A 13 8.71 -1.22 -7.79
N THR A 14 7.76 -2.01 -7.28
CA THR A 14 7.26 -1.89 -5.91
C THR A 14 7.60 -3.16 -5.16
N THR A 15 8.13 -3.00 -3.95
CA THR A 15 8.40 -4.10 -3.03
C THR A 15 7.34 -4.13 -1.93
N GLY A 16 7.42 -5.12 -1.05
CA GLY A 16 6.64 -5.13 0.17
C GLY A 16 5.74 -6.33 0.35
N VAL A 17 4.75 -6.17 1.21
CA VAL A 17 3.84 -7.23 1.62
C VAL A 17 2.99 -7.71 0.45
N LEU A 18 3.02 -9.01 0.19
CA LEU A 18 2.15 -9.66 -0.77
C LEU A 18 1.54 -10.89 -0.09
N LEU A 19 0.23 -10.97 -0.09
CA LEU A 19 -0.50 -12.10 0.48
C LEU A 19 -0.76 -13.13 -0.60
N LEU A 20 -0.49 -14.40 -0.28
CA LEU A 20 -0.78 -15.55 -1.14
C LEU A 20 -1.78 -16.44 -0.43
N THR A 21 -2.74 -17.00 -1.18
CA THR A 21 -3.75 -17.87 -0.59
C THR A 21 -4.20 -18.93 -1.60
N ASN A 22 -4.66 -20.07 -1.08
CA ASN A 22 -5.35 -21.07 -1.89
C ASN A 22 -6.88 -20.90 -1.86
N ASP A 23 -7.37 -19.92 -1.11
CA ASP A 23 -8.79 -19.59 -1.02
C ASP A 23 -9.13 -18.51 -2.04
N GLY A 24 -9.65 -18.94 -3.21
CA GLY A 24 -9.97 -18.00 -4.28
C GLY A 24 -11.07 -17.02 -3.94
N GLU A 25 -12.03 -17.42 -3.12
CA GLU A 25 -13.10 -16.51 -2.67
C GLU A 25 -12.54 -15.41 -1.78
N LEU A 26 -11.66 -15.77 -0.84
CA LEU A 26 -10.99 -14.78 0.00
C LEU A 26 -10.15 -13.81 -0.84
N ALA A 27 -9.40 -14.32 -1.80
CA ALA A 27 -8.60 -13.49 -2.70
C ALA A 27 -9.49 -12.49 -3.45
N THR A 28 -10.62 -12.94 -3.97
CA THR A 28 -11.58 -12.08 -4.68
C THR A 28 -12.14 -11.00 -3.76
N ASN A 29 -12.55 -11.37 -2.55
CA ASN A 29 -13.11 -10.41 -1.59
C ASN A 29 -12.08 -9.36 -1.17
N LEU A 30 -10.84 -9.76 -0.97
CA LEU A 30 -9.77 -8.82 -0.55
C LEU A 30 -9.33 -7.88 -1.67
N THR A 31 -9.57 -8.23 -2.93
CA THR A 31 -9.18 -7.40 -4.07
C THR A 31 -10.34 -6.65 -4.70
N HIS A 32 -11.58 -6.95 -4.32
CA HIS A 32 -12.75 -6.34 -4.93
C HIS A 32 -12.78 -4.83 -4.66
N PRO A 33 -13.01 -3.99 -5.69
CA PRO A 33 -13.02 -2.53 -5.52
C PRO A 33 -14.04 -2.02 -4.51
N LYS A 34 -15.13 -2.75 -4.29
CA LYS A 34 -16.17 -2.40 -3.32
C LYS A 34 -15.64 -2.46 -1.88
N PHE A 35 -14.64 -3.30 -1.62
CA PHE A 35 -14.08 -3.51 -0.29
C PHE A 35 -12.64 -3.02 -0.26
N LEU A 36 -12.48 -1.70 -0.33
CA LEU A 36 -11.16 -1.08 -0.33
C LEU A 36 -10.43 -1.36 0.98
N LYS A 37 -9.23 -1.87 0.86
CA LYS A 37 -8.40 -2.25 2.01
C LYS A 37 -7.35 -1.19 2.27
N LYS A 38 -7.09 -0.98 3.55
CA LYS A 38 -6.04 -0.07 3.98
C LYS A 38 -4.67 -0.60 3.54
N LYS A 39 -3.91 0.25 2.89
CA LYS A 39 -2.53 -0.01 2.49
C LYS A 39 -1.67 1.13 2.98
N ILE A 40 -0.49 0.80 3.47
CA ILE A 40 0.49 1.81 3.87
C ILE A 40 1.76 1.57 3.07
N TYR A 41 2.28 2.64 2.48
CA TYR A 41 3.50 2.61 1.68
C TYR A 41 4.56 3.50 2.30
N HIS A 42 5.80 3.04 2.24
CA HIS A 42 6.98 3.86 2.48
C HIS A 42 7.48 4.31 1.13
N VAL A 43 7.46 5.61 0.90
CA VAL A 43 7.81 6.24 -0.38
C VAL A 43 9.14 6.96 -0.22
N THR A 44 10.06 6.76 -1.14
CA THR A 44 11.29 7.55 -1.23
C THR A 44 11.27 8.31 -2.54
N THR A 45 11.39 9.63 -2.45
CA THR A 45 11.35 10.53 -3.61
C THR A 45 12.76 11.01 -3.97
N ASP A 46 12.88 11.57 -5.17
CA ASP A 46 14.15 12.07 -5.69
C ASP A 46 14.59 13.39 -5.02
N LYS A 47 13.65 14.13 -4.45
CA LYS A 47 13.92 15.40 -3.78
C LYS A 47 13.03 15.54 -2.54
N ASN A 48 13.37 16.48 -1.67
CA ASN A 48 12.62 16.72 -0.43
C ASN A 48 11.16 17.04 -0.75
N VAL A 49 10.25 16.38 -0.03
CA VAL A 49 8.82 16.64 -0.14
C VAL A 49 8.48 17.79 0.80
N THR A 50 7.81 18.82 0.28
CA THR A 50 7.46 19.99 1.10
C THR A 50 6.25 19.69 1.99
N ALA A 51 6.16 20.41 3.11
CA ALA A 51 5.00 20.31 3.99
C ALA A 51 3.71 20.72 3.26
N ALA A 52 3.79 21.70 2.36
CA ALA A 52 2.65 22.13 1.55
C ALA A 52 2.15 21.02 0.66
N ASP A 53 3.05 20.25 0.04
CA ASP A 53 2.67 19.12 -0.81
C ASP A 53 2.07 17.98 0.00
N LEU A 54 2.59 17.71 1.21
CA LEU A 54 1.96 16.72 2.09
C LEU A 54 0.52 17.14 2.45
N ALA A 55 0.31 18.42 2.76
CA ALA A 55 -1.02 18.93 3.06
C ALA A 55 -1.95 18.78 1.86
N GLN A 56 -1.46 19.02 0.65
CA GLN A 56 -2.23 18.87 -0.57
C GLN A 56 -2.64 17.42 -0.81
N ILE A 57 -1.75 16.48 -0.56
CA ILE A 57 -2.06 15.04 -0.68
C ILE A 57 -3.16 14.66 0.31
N ALA A 58 -3.10 15.18 1.54
CA ALA A 58 -4.10 14.91 2.57
C ALA A 58 -5.45 15.52 2.22
N GLU A 59 -5.49 16.67 1.57
CA GLU A 59 -6.72 17.34 1.16
C GLU A 59 -7.35 16.74 -0.10
N GLY A 60 -6.51 16.28 -1.02
CA GLY A 60 -6.95 15.66 -2.25
C GLY A 60 -6.19 16.13 -3.47
N ILE A 61 -5.86 15.21 -4.33
CA ILE A 61 -5.17 15.44 -5.62
C ILE A 61 -6.11 15.05 -6.74
N THR A 62 -6.27 15.91 -7.72
CA THR A 62 -7.06 15.60 -8.92
C THR A 62 -6.16 14.92 -9.95
N LEU A 63 -6.50 13.69 -10.29
CA LEU A 63 -5.85 12.90 -11.33
C LEU A 63 -6.82 12.71 -12.50
N GLU A 64 -6.34 12.14 -13.59
CA GLU A 64 -7.18 11.92 -14.77
C GLU A 64 -8.46 11.13 -14.48
N ASP A 65 -8.37 10.15 -13.59
CA ASP A 65 -9.46 9.25 -13.25
C ASP A 65 -10.14 9.60 -11.92
N GLY A 66 -9.99 10.84 -11.47
CA GLY A 66 -10.73 11.35 -10.32
C GLY A 66 -9.85 11.92 -9.22
N VAL A 67 -10.50 12.37 -8.15
CA VAL A 67 -9.83 12.92 -6.99
C VAL A 67 -9.44 11.78 -6.06
N ILE A 68 -8.21 11.84 -5.56
CA ILE A 68 -7.71 10.90 -4.57
C ILE A 68 -7.11 11.66 -3.39
N LYS A 69 -7.41 11.23 -2.18
CA LYS A 69 -6.77 11.79 -1.00
C LYS A 69 -6.24 10.64 -0.13
N ALA A 70 -5.12 10.89 0.52
CA ALA A 70 -4.58 9.95 1.48
C ALA A 70 -5.35 10.04 2.79
N ALA A 71 -5.55 8.90 3.44
CA ALA A 71 -6.12 8.87 4.79
C ALA A 71 -5.12 9.45 5.79
N SER A 72 -3.82 9.28 5.52
CA SER A 72 -2.74 9.83 6.32
C SER A 72 -1.50 9.96 5.43
N VAL A 73 -0.74 11.02 5.61
CA VAL A 73 0.54 11.21 4.93
C VAL A 73 1.45 12.03 5.83
N GLU A 74 2.66 11.53 6.04
CA GLU A 74 3.63 12.19 6.94
C GLU A 74 5.05 11.78 6.57
N TYR A 75 6.03 12.53 7.07
CA TYR A 75 7.41 12.13 6.91
C TYR A 75 7.67 10.84 7.69
N ALA A 76 8.37 9.91 7.05
CA ALA A 76 8.69 8.61 7.62
C ALA A 76 10.07 8.57 8.29
N HIS A 77 10.80 9.69 8.24
CA HIS A 77 12.16 9.78 8.79
C HIS A 77 12.28 11.12 9.54
N PRO A 78 12.99 11.16 10.66
CA PRO A 78 13.08 12.39 11.47
C PRO A 78 13.80 13.55 10.79
N THR A 79 14.69 13.29 9.85
CA THR A 79 15.46 14.33 9.17
C THR A 79 15.43 14.27 7.64
N ASP A 80 15.19 13.10 7.05
CA ASP A 80 15.20 12.91 5.59
C ASP A 80 13.80 13.14 5.02
N LYS A 81 13.57 14.33 4.46
CA LYS A 81 12.27 14.71 3.90
C LYS A 81 11.95 14.06 2.57
N LYS A 82 12.82 13.22 2.06
CA LYS A 82 12.56 12.38 0.88
C LYS A 82 11.78 11.12 1.24
N GLN A 83 11.69 10.79 2.51
CA GLN A 83 11.00 9.58 2.98
C GLN A 83 9.64 9.94 3.58
N VAL A 84 8.60 9.37 2.99
CA VAL A 84 7.21 9.69 3.34
C VAL A 84 6.43 8.39 3.55
N GLY A 85 5.61 8.37 4.60
CA GLY A 85 4.63 7.32 4.82
C GLY A 85 3.27 7.78 4.34
N ILE A 86 2.59 6.97 3.55
CA ILE A 86 1.26 7.30 3.03
C ILE A 86 0.30 6.13 3.24
N GLU A 87 -0.86 6.44 3.80
CA GLU A 87 -1.94 5.49 3.97
C GLU A 87 -3.01 5.78 2.94
N ILE A 88 -3.39 4.75 2.19
CA ILE A 88 -4.35 4.90 1.11
C ILE A 88 -5.28 3.68 1.04
N HIS A 89 -6.51 3.92 0.59
CA HIS A 89 -7.53 2.88 0.49
C HIS A 89 -7.94 2.59 -0.97
N SER A 90 -7.20 3.15 -1.93
CA SER A 90 -7.50 2.98 -3.35
C SER A 90 -6.81 1.76 -3.93
N GLY A 91 -7.50 1.06 -4.84
CA GLY A 91 -6.92 -0.01 -5.65
C GLY A 91 -6.55 0.41 -7.06
N LYS A 92 -6.60 1.71 -7.36
CA LYS A 92 -6.27 2.21 -8.70
C LYS A 92 -4.81 1.96 -9.07
N ASN A 93 -4.58 1.68 -10.35
CA ASN A 93 -3.26 1.34 -10.85
C ASN A 93 -2.25 2.45 -10.57
N ARG A 94 -1.10 2.07 -10.00
CA ARG A 94 0.04 2.96 -9.73
C ARG A 94 -0.34 4.23 -8.96
N ILE A 95 -1.35 4.15 -8.10
CA ILE A 95 -1.94 5.36 -7.50
C ILE A 95 -0.95 6.19 -6.69
N VAL A 96 -0.11 5.57 -5.88
CA VAL A 96 0.86 6.31 -5.07
C VAL A 96 1.88 7.02 -5.95
N ARG A 97 2.40 6.34 -6.99
CA ARG A 97 3.34 6.94 -7.93
C ARG A 97 2.71 8.13 -8.65
N ARG A 98 1.47 8.00 -9.10
CA ARG A 98 0.76 9.07 -9.81
C ARG A 98 0.51 10.28 -8.92
N ILE A 99 0.22 10.06 -7.63
CA ILE A 99 0.05 11.18 -6.68
C ILE A 99 1.32 12.01 -6.61
N PHE A 100 2.46 11.36 -6.36
CA PHE A 100 3.73 12.09 -6.22
C PHE A 100 4.21 12.68 -7.54
N GLU A 101 4.03 11.96 -8.65
CA GLU A 101 4.39 12.47 -9.98
C GLU A 101 3.59 13.70 -10.37
N SER A 102 2.32 13.77 -9.99
CA SER A 102 1.47 14.93 -10.25
C SER A 102 1.98 16.21 -9.58
N LEU A 103 2.73 16.06 -8.49
CA LEU A 103 3.33 17.16 -7.75
C LEU A 103 4.79 17.43 -8.15
N GLY A 104 5.29 16.71 -9.16
CA GLY A 104 6.63 16.92 -9.69
C GLY A 104 7.73 16.09 -9.05
N TYR A 105 7.36 15.06 -8.29
CA TYR A 105 8.34 14.15 -7.68
C TYR A 105 8.49 12.89 -8.51
N HIS A 106 9.70 12.33 -8.52
CA HIS A 106 9.94 10.99 -9.02
C HIS A 106 10.05 10.04 -7.82
N VAL A 107 9.30 8.95 -7.84
CA VAL A 107 9.35 7.95 -6.78
C VAL A 107 10.51 6.98 -7.07
N VAL A 108 11.54 7.07 -6.23
CA VAL A 108 12.75 6.26 -6.37
C VAL A 108 12.55 4.85 -5.80
N LYS A 109 11.88 4.77 -4.64
CA LYS A 109 11.56 3.50 -3.99
C LYS A 109 10.13 3.54 -3.49
N LEU A 110 9.44 2.42 -3.61
CA LEU A 110 8.07 2.27 -3.13
C LEU A 110 7.95 0.88 -2.48
N ASP A 111 7.63 0.86 -1.21
CA ASP A 111 7.57 -0.35 -0.40
C ASP A 111 6.22 -0.42 0.32
N ARG A 112 5.43 -1.44 0.02
CA ARG A 112 4.15 -1.63 0.72
C ARG A 112 4.42 -2.32 2.05
N VAL A 113 4.27 -1.58 3.14
CA VAL A 113 4.61 -2.04 4.49
C VAL A 113 3.40 -2.55 5.27
N PHE A 114 2.18 -2.31 4.77
CA PHE A 114 0.95 -2.75 5.42
C PHE A 114 -0.12 -3.05 4.35
N PHE A 115 -0.78 -4.19 4.50
CA PHE A 115 -1.91 -4.56 3.66
C PHE A 115 -2.88 -5.42 4.46
N ALA A 116 -4.15 -4.96 4.56
CA ALA A 116 -5.23 -5.73 5.20
C ALA A 116 -4.85 -6.25 6.59
N GLY A 117 -4.24 -5.42 7.42
CA GLY A 117 -3.84 -5.78 8.78
C GLY A 117 -2.51 -6.52 8.88
N LEU A 118 -1.87 -6.80 7.76
CA LEU A 118 -0.62 -7.57 7.72
C LEU A 118 0.57 -6.66 7.46
N THR A 119 1.68 -6.93 8.15
CA THR A 119 2.95 -6.22 7.95
C THR A 119 4.03 -7.20 7.54
N LYS A 120 5.18 -6.66 7.13
CA LYS A 120 6.34 -7.50 6.79
C LYS A 120 7.29 -7.70 7.97
N LYS A 121 6.85 -7.42 9.18
CA LYS A 121 7.67 -7.58 10.38
C LYS A 121 8.20 -9.01 10.48
N ASN A 122 9.51 -9.15 10.70
CA ASN A 122 10.21 -10.43 10.79
C ASN A 122 10.20 -11.27 9.49
N VAL A 123 9.85 -10.65 8.36
CA VAL A 123 9.92 -11.31 7.06
C VAL A 123 10.85 -10.49 6.18
N LYS A 124 12.03 -11.02 5.89
CA LYS A 124 13.00 -10.35 5.03
C LYS A 124 12.56 -10.40 3.57
N ARG A 125 13.04 -9.47 2.78
CA ARG A 125 12.76 -9.45 1.35
C ARG A 125 13.10 -10.81 0.71
N GLY A 126 12.14 -11.34 -0.03
CA GLY A 126 12.26 -12.66 -0.68
C GLY A 126 11.84 -13.82 0.21
N ASP A 127 11.64 -13.59 1.49
CA ASP A 127 11.18 -14.60 2.42
C ASP A 127 9.65 -14.62 2.52
N TRP A 128 9.13 -15.66 3.12
CA TRP A 128 7.71 -15.80 3.36
C TRP A 128 7.46 -16.52 4.68
N ARG A 129 6.24 -16.42 5.16
CA ARG A 129 5.79 -17.18 6.33
C ARG A 129 4.32 -17.52 6.18
N HIS A 130 3.89 -18.55 6.86
CA HIS A 130 2.47 -18.84 7.01
C HIS A 130 1.82 -17.82 7.94
N LEU A 131 0.56 -17.48 7.65
CA LEU A 131 -0.24 -16.68 8.58
C LEU A 131 -0.65 -17.56 9.77
N THR A 132 -0.83 -16.91 10.93
CA THR A 132 -1.40 -17.58 12.09
C THR A 132 -2.90 -17.81 11.88
N GLU A 133 -3.47 -18.74 12.62
CA GLU A 133 -4.91 -18.98 12.57
C GLU A 133 -5.70 -17.71 12.89
N LYS A 134 -5.22 -16.93 13.86
CA LYS A 134 -5.84 -15.66 14.22
C LYS A 134 -5.85 -14.68 13.03
N GLU A 135 -4.74 -14.57 12.33
CA GLU A 135 -4.64 -13.70 11.14
C GLU A 135 -5.60 -14.16 10.04
N VAL A 136 -5.67 -15.46 9.77
CA VAL A 136 -6.59 -16.00 8.77
C VAL A 136 -8.04 -15.71 9.14
N ASN A 137 -8.40 -15.90 10.40
CA ASN A 137 -9.77 -15.63 10.86
C ASN A 137 -10.12 -14.15 10.73
N MET A 138 -9.18 -13.25 11.06
CA MET A 138 -9.39 -11.82 10.91
C MET A 138 -9.66 -11.44 9.44
N LEU A 139 -8.89 -12.01 8.52
CA LEU A 139 -9.09 -11.74 7.09
C LEU A 139 -10.46 -12.23 6.60
N ARG A 140 -10.87 -13.42 7.04
CA ARG A 140 -12.18 -13.99 6.65
C ARG A 140 -13.34 -13.20 7.22
N MET A 141 -13.17 -12.65 8.41
CA MET A 141 -14.21 -11.85 9.08
C MET A 141 -14.22 -10.39 8.64
N GLY A 142 -13.23 -9.96 7.89
CA GLY A 142 -13.10 -8.57 7.49
C GLY A 142 -12.62 -7.64 8.62
N ALA A 143 -12.06 -8.19 9.69
CA ALA A 143 -11.63 -7.43 10.87
C ALA A 143 -10.12 -7.16 10.82
N TYR A 144 -9.66 -6.47 9.78
CA TYR A 144 -8.23 -6.28 9.51
C TYR A 144 -7.87 -4.80 9.36
N GLU A 145 -8.30 -4.01 10.22
CA GLU A 145 -7.85 -2.60 10.26
C GLU A 145 -6.74 -2.35 11.30
#